data_d691750a01d28f2e44dd2fcc6bfe0cea
#
_entry.id   d691750a01d28f2e44dd2fcc6bfe0cea
#
_cell.length_a   1.000
_cell.length_b   1.000
_cell.length_c   1.000
_cell.angle_alpha   90.00
_cell.angle_beta   90.00
_cell.angle_gamma   90.00
#
_symmetry.space_group_name_H-M   'P 1'
#
loop_
_entity.id
_entity.type
_entity.pdbx_description
1 polymer ?
#
loop_
_entity_poly.entity_id
_entity_poly.type
_entity_poly.pdbx_seq_one_letter_code
_entity_poly.pdbx_strand_id
1 'polypeptide(L)'
;MKLIHKLEPLWWILFGAGGFVIGFVLPALILGVLLLGPTSLMADGLVYHRAIRLASSPIGKLFLIVVPTLGFWHCAHHLRHFALDIGGHGAAALGAFGSYGLALLGTIAAVAAVLAL
;
A
#
# COMPACT_ATOMS: atom_id res chain seq x y z
N MET A 1 -0.53 -26.80 -10.68
CA MET A 1 0.56 -26.74 -9.70
C MET A 1 1.86 -26.15 -10.27
N LYS A 2 2.34 -26.56 -11.43
CA LYS A 2 3.62 -26.04 -11.99
C LYS A 2 3.67 -24.51 -12.24
N LEU A 3 2.53 -23.86 -12.52
CA LEU A 3 2.47 -22.41 -12.73
C LEU A 3 2.61 -21.62 -11.43
N ILE A 4 2.04 -22.12 -10.34
CA ILE A 4 2.07 -21.48 -9.01
C ILE A 4 3.50 -21.43 -8.48
N HIS A 5 4.28 -22.51 -8.63
CA HIS A 5 5.69 -22.53 -8.24
C HIS A 5 6.57 -21.61 -9.09
N LYS A 6 6.22 -21.38 -10.36
CA LYS A 6 6.94 -20.41 -11.20
C LYS A 6 6.69 -18.96 -10.82
N LEU A 7 5.54 -18.68 -10.19
CA LEU A 7 5.16 -17.35 -9.74
C LEU A 7 5.59 -17.06 -8.28
N GLU A 8 6.10 -18.07 -7.58
CA GLU A 8 6.52 -17.93 -6.19
C GLU A 8 7.56 -16.82 -5.96
N PRO A 9 8.60 -16.65 -6.80
CA PRO A 9 9.53 -15.54 -6.65
C PRO A 9 8.86 -14.17 -6.83
N LEU A 10 7.85 -14.07 -7.70
CA LEU A 10 7.10 -12.84 -7.92
C LEU A 10 6.32 -12.43 -6.66
N TRP A 11 5.70 -13.38 -5.98
CA TRP A 11 5.00 -13.14 -4.72
C TRP A 11 5.94 -12.66 -3.62
N TRP A 12 7.14 -13.22 -3.53
CA TRP A 12 8.15 -12.79 -2.58
C TRP A 12 8.65 -11.36 -2.85
N ILE A 13 8.88 -11.01 -4.11
CA ILE A 13 9.27 -9.65 -4.51
C ILE A 13 8.15 -8.67 -4.17
N LEU A 14 6.90 -8.99 -4.51
CA LEU A 14 5.75 -8.14 -4.24
C LEU A 14 5.54 -7.92 -2.74
N PHE A 15 5.69 -8.99 -1.95
CA PHE A 15 5.61 -8.93 -0.50
C PHE A 15 6.74 -8.07 0.10
N GLY A 16 7.97 -8.27 -0.35
CA GLY A 16 9.12 -7.47 0.07
C GLY A 16 8.98 -6.00 -0.28
N ALA A 17 8.50 -5.68 -1.49
CA ALA A 17 8.21 -4.32 -1.91
C ALA A 17 7.14 -3.66 -1.03
N GLY A 18 6.10 -4.40 -0.66
CA GLY A 18 5.08 -3.92 0.28
C GLY A 18 5.65 -3.61 1.66
N GLY A 19 6.53 -4.47 2.18
CA GLY A 19 7.24 -4.25 3.44
C GLY A 19 8.10 -3.00 3.42
N PHE A 20 8.82 -2.77 2.32
CA PHE A 20 9.60 -1.55 2.12
C PHE A 20 8.71 -0.29 2.12
N VAL A 21 7.57 -0.34 1.44
CA VAL A 21 6.60 0.76 1.42
C VAL A 21 6.11 1.09 2.82
N ILE A 22 5.71 0.09 3.60
CA ILE A 22 5.20 0.31 4.96
C ILE A 22 6.30 0.75 5.91
N GLY A 23 7.49 0.17 5.81
CA GLY A 23 8.59 0.45 6.74
C GLY A 23 9.31 1.76 6.48
N PHE A 24 9.36 2.25 5.25
CA PHE A 24 10.15 3.43 4.87
C PHE A 24 9.34 4.52 4.18
N VAL A 25 8.58 4.17 3.15
CA VAL A 25 7.88 5.17 2.33
C VAL A 25 6.74 5.80 3.12
N LEU A 26 5.93 5.00 3.79
CA LEU A 26 4.80 5.50 4.57
C LEU A 26 5.22 6.39 5.75
N PRO A 27 6.18 5.99 6.61
CA PRO A 27 6.70 6.88 7.64
C PRO A 27 7.32 8.17 7.10
N ALA A 28 8.07 8.10 5.98
CA ALA A 28 8.63 9.28 5.35
C ALA A 28 7.55 10.25 4.83
N LEU A 29 6.45 9.74 4.26
CA LEU A 29 5.31 10.55 3.85
C LEU A 29 4.60 11.17 5.05
N ILE A 30 4.39 10.41 6.13
CA ILE A 30 3.76 10.91 7.36
C ILE A 30 4.61 12.03 7.96
N LEU A 31 5.91 11.83 8.11
CA LEU A 31 6.82 12.84 8.61
C LEU A 31 6.87 14.08 7.70
N GLY A 32 7.03 13.89 6.40
CA GLY A 32 7.15 14.98 5.44
C GLY A 32 5.86 15.78 5.30
N VAL A 33 4.72 15.11 5.15
CA VAL A 33 3.45 15.77 4.83
C VAL A 33 2.72 16.26 6.08
N LEU A 34 2.60 15.41 7.10
CA LEU A 34 1.76 15.71 8.26
C LEU A 34 2.49 16.46 9.37
N LEU A 35 3.77 16.16 9.61
CA LEU A 35 4.54 16.77 10.70
C LEU A 35 5.37 17.96 10.25
N LEU A 36 6.11 17.84 9.15
CA LEU A 36 7.00 18.89 8.68
C LEU A 36 6.32 19.87 7.72
N GLY A 37 5.30 19.44 6.97
CA GLY A 37 4.57 20.27 6.04
C GLY A 37 3.95 21.53 6.64
N PRO A 38 3.32 21.49 7.84
CA PRO A 38 2.77 22.66 8.51
C PRO A 38 3.82 23.57 9.18
N THR A 39 5.09 23.13 9.26
CA THR A 39 6.15 23.90 9.91
C THR A 39 6.90 24.78 8.92
N SER A 40 7.51 25.86 9.43
CA SER A 40 8.40 26.74 8.64
C SER A 40 9.68 26.04 8.14
N LEU A 41 9.98 24.83 8.62
CA LEU A 41 11.12 24.03 8.19
C LEU A 41 11.01 23.55 6.74
N MET A 42 9.79 23.46 6.21
CA MET A 42 9.51 23.09 4.82
C MET A 42 8.71 24.20 4.08
N ALA A 43 8.98 25.44 4.43
CA ALA A 43 8.16 26.61 4.08
C ALA A 43 7.68 26.70 2.62
N ASP A 44 8.45 26.20 1.66
CA ASP A 44 8.08 26.23 0.24
C ASP A 44 7.92 24.83 -0.39
N GLY A 45 8.17 23.77 0.36
CA GLY A 45 8.24 22.41 -0.19
C GLY A 45 6.89 21.77 -0.47
N LEU A 46 5.94 21.93 0.44
CA LEU A 46 4.66 21.20 0.43
C LEU A 46 3.44 22.12 0.56
N VAL A 47 3.49 23.30 -0.09
CA VAL A 47 2.28 24.12 -0.24
C VAL A 47 1.23 23.33 -1.03
N TYR A 48 -0.03 23.39 -0.62
CA TYR A 48 -1.15 22.65 -1.20
C TYR A 48 -1.13 22.61 -2.74
N HIS A 49 -0.90 23.75 -3.40
CA HIS A 49 -0.83 23.82 -4.87
C HIS A 49 0.31 23.02 -5.49
N ARG A 50 1.44 22.85 -4.79
CA ARG A 50 2.56 22.05 -5.27
C ARG A 50 2.28 20.56 -5.05
N ALA A 51 1.72 20.21 -3.90
CA ALA A 51 1.31 18.84 -3.59
C ALA A 51 0.27 18.32 -4.59
N ILE A 52 -0.76 19.11 -4.89
CA ILE A 52 -1.79 18.77 -5.89
C ILE A 52 -1.19 18.64 -7.30
N ARG A 53 -0.30 19.54 -7.71
CA ARG A 53 0.38 19.43 -9.02
C ARG A 53 1.21 18.17 -9.14
N LEU A 54 1.94 17.79 -8.08
CA LEU A 54 2.70 16.54 -8.05
C LEU A 54 1.78 15.33 -8.09
N ALA A 55 0.75 15.32 -7.28
CA ALA A 55 -0.25 14.25 -7.23
C ALA A 55 -0.97 14.05 -8.57
N SER A 56 -1.32 15.13 -9.27
CA SER A 56 -2.01 15.09 -10.55
C SER A 56 -1.08 14.77 -11.74
N SER A 57 0.24 14.80 -11.55
CA SER A 57 1.19 14.42 -12.59
C SER A 57 1.11 12.90 -12.87
N PRO A 58 1.47 12.42 -14.07
CA PRO A 58 1.48 10.98 -14.39
C PRO A 58 2.30 10.15 -13.40
N ILE A 59 3.47 10.67 -13.00
CA ILE A 59 4.36 10.01 -12.03
C ILE A 59 3.72 10.03 -10.64
N GLY A 60 3.13 11.16 -10.22
CA GLY A 60 2.42 11.27 -8.95
C GLY A 60 1.23 10.33 -8.87
N LYS A 61 0.41 10.24 -9.92
CA LYS A 61 -0.71 9.30 -10.01
C LYS A 61 -0.23 7.84 -9.91
N LEU A 62 0.83 7.49 -10.64
CA LEU A 62 1.42 6.16 -10.56
C LEU A 62 1.89 5.85 -9.13
N PHE A 63 2.58 6.78 -8.48
CA PHE A 63 3.04 6.65 -7.10
C PHE A 63 1.87 6.46 -6.12
N LEU A 64 0.82 7.27 -6.24
CA LEU A 64 -0.37 7.20 -5.39
C LEU A 64 -1.22 5.94 -5.60
N ILE A 65 -1.09 5.27 -6.73
CA ILE A 65 -1.70 3.95 -6.96
C ILE A 65 -0.81 2.84 -6.38
N VAL A 66 0.47 2.84 -6.74
CA VAL A 66 1.40 1.75 -6.42
C VAL A 66 1.66 1.65 -4.92
N VAL A 67 1.92 2.77 -4.25
CA VAL A 67 2.29 2.78 -2.83
C VAL A 67 1.18 2.21 -1.94
N PRO A 68 -0.08 2.70 -1.99
CA PRO A 68 -1.15 2.12 -1.18
C PRO A 68 -1.46 0.67 -1.55
N THR A 69 -1.44 0.35 -2.85
CA THR A 69 -1.69 -1.03 -3.32
C THR A 69 -0.70 -2.01 -2.70
N LEU A 70 0.60 -1.74 -2.81
CA LEU A 70 1.63 -2.59 -2.20
C LEU A 70 1.44 -2.71 -0.69
N GLY A 71 1.10 -1.62 -0.01
CA GLY A 71 0.79 -1.60 1.42
C GLY A 71 -0.40 -2.48 1.78
N PHE A 72 -1.52 -2.36 1.06
CA PHE A 72 -2.72 -3.18 1.31
C PHE A 72 -2.45 -4.67 1.13
N TRP A 73 -1.75 -5.06 0.05
CA TRP A 73 -1.43 -6.47 -0.20
C TRP A 73 -0.44 -7.03 0.80
N HIS A 74 0.53 -6.25 1.25
CA HIS A 74 1.44 -6.64 2.32
C HIS A 74 0.68 -6.87 3.65
N CYS A 75 -0.16 -5.91 4.05
CA CYS A 75 -0.99 -6.05 5.25
C CYS A 75 -1.95 -7.25 5.16
N ALA A 76 -2.56 -7.48 4.00
CA ALA A 76 -3.45 -8.61 3.78
C ALA A 76 -2.74 -9.94 3.96
N HIS A 77 -1.51 -10.06 3.48
CA HIS A 77 -0.70 -11.26 3.65
C HIS A 77 -0.39 -11.54 5.12
N HIS A 78 0.03 -10.52 5.88
CA HIS A 78 0.24 -10.65 7.32
C HIS A 78 -1.04 -11.00 8.07
N LEU A 79 -2.15 -10.33 7.75
CA LEU A 79 -3.44 -10.58 8.40
C LEU A 79 -3.93 -12.01 8.16
N ARG A 80 -3.72 -12.54 6.95
CA ARG A 80 -4.00 -13.94 6.65
C ARG A 80 -3.18 -14.90 7.52
N HIS A 81 -1.87 -14.67 7.65
CA HIS A 81 -1.01 -15.51 8.50
C HIS A 81 -1.41 -15.41 9.96
N PHE A 82 -1.70 -14.23 10.45
CA PHE A 82 -2.21 -14.02 11.81
C PHE A 82 -3.51 -14.80 12.06
N ALA A 83 -4.45 -14.78 11.11
CA ALA A 83 -5.68 -15.57 11.21
C ALA A 83 -5.43 -17.07 11.25
N LEU A 84 -4.41 -17.56 10.51
CA LEU A 84 -3.97 -18.96 10.55
C LEU A 84 -3.38 -19.34 11.92
N ASP A 85 -2.56 -18.47 12.48
CA ASP A 85 -1.86 -18.72 13.75
C ASP A 85 -2.84 -18.81 14.92
N ILE A 86 -3.91 -18.01 14.91
CA ILE A 86 -4.93 -18.00 15.98
C ILE A 86 -6.01 -19.06 15.76
N GLY A 87 -6.52 -19.16 14.53
CA GLY A 87 -7.70 -19.97 14.22
C GLY A 87 -7.41 -21.32 13.56
N GLY A 88 -6.13 -21.62 13.30
CA GLY A 88 -5.70 -22.85 12.64
C GLY A 88 -6.26 -22.97 11.22
N HIS A 89 -6.24 -24.20 10.69
CA HIS A 89 -6.65 -24.48 9.31
C HIS A 89 -8.13 -24.14 9.02
N GLY A 90 -9.00 -24.15 10.05
CA GLY A 90 -10.40 -23.77 9.91
C GLY A 90 -10.62 -22.29 9.59
N ALA A 91 -9.73 -21.41 10.04
CA ALA A 91 -9.80 -19.97 9.78
C ALA A 91 -9.06 -19.56 8.48
N ALA A 92 -8.33 -20.46 7.86
CA ALA A 92 -7.48 -20.19 6.71
C ALA A 92 -8.23 -19.57 5.52
N ALA A 93 -9.36 -20.18 5.15
CA ALA A 93 -10.17 -19.69 4.03
C ALA A 93 -10.81 -18.33 4.35
N LEU A 94 -11.42 -18.20 5.51
CA LEU A 94 -12.08 -16.97 5.94
C LEU A 94 -11.06 -15.81 6.07
N GLY A 95 -9.89 -16.09 6.65
CA GLY A 95 -8.79 -15.14 6.76
C GLY A 95 -8.25 -14.70 5.39
N ALA A 96 -8.12 -15.63 4.44
CA ALA A 96 -7.69 -15.32 3.09
C ALA A 96 -8.72 -14.48 2.33
N PHE A 97 -9.98 -14.88 2.31
CA PHE A 97 -11.04 -14.13 1.62
C PHE A 97 -11.24 -12.74 2.23
N GLY A 98 -11.26 -12.63 3.56
CA GLY A 98 -11.41 -11.35 4.25
C GLY A 98 -10.24 -10.40 3.98
N SER A 99 -9.02 -10.86 4.22
CA SER A 99 -7.83 -10.00 4.07
C SER A 99 -7.56 -9.59 2.63
N TYR A 100 -7.59 -10.53 1.69
CA TYR A 100 -7.36 -10.20 0.27
C TYR A 100 -8.55 -9.47 -0.36
N GLY A 101 -9.77 -9.73 0.09
CA GLY A 101 -10.95 -8.95 -0.29
C GLY A 101 -10.82 -7.48 0.11
N LEU A 102 -10.39 -7.20 1.34
CA LEU A 102 -10.11 -5.85 1.82
C LEU A 102 -8.98 -5.17 1.03
N ALA A 103 -7.90 -5.90 0.73
CA ALA A 103 -6.81 -5.36 -0.09
C ALA A 103 -7.28 -5.00 -1.51
N LEU A 104 -8.11 -5.82 -2.12
CA LEU A 104 -8.70 -5.55 -3.43
C LEU A 104 -9.60 -4.30 -3.39
N LEU A 105 -10.49 -4.20 -2.40
CA LEU A 105 -11.34 -3.03 -2.21
C LEU A 105 -10.51 -1.76 -1.98
N GLY A 106 -9.46 -1.83 -1.14
CA GLY A 106 -8.54 -0.72 -0.91
C GLY A 106 -7.80 -0.30 -2.19
N THR A 107 -7.37 -1.27 -3.00
CA THR A 107 -6.74 -1.01 -4.31
C THR A 107 -7.69 -0.31 -5.27
N ILE A 108 -8.92 -0.79 -5.38
CA ILE A 108 -9.96 -0.18 -6.23
C ILE A 108 -10.25 1.25 -5.76
N ALA A 109 -10.40 1.46 -4.45
CA ALA A 109 -10.63 2.78 -3.87
C ALA A 109 -9.46 3.75 -4.16
N ALA A 110 -8.21 3.29 -4.03
CA ALA A 110 -7.01 4.08 -4.34
C ALA A 110 -6.99 4.49 -5.82
N VAL A 111 -7.25 3.54 -6.74
CA VAL A 111 -7.31 3.81 -8.18
C VAL A 111 -8.43 4.80 -8.49
N ALA A 112 -9.62 4.61 -7.95
CA ALA A 112 -10.76 5.50 -8.18
C ALA A 112 -10.47 6.92 -7.67
N ALA A 113 -9.88 7.06 -6.48
CA ALA A 113 -9.50 8.35 -5.91
C ALA A 113 -8.46 9.08 -6.77
N VAL A 114 -7.46 8.36 -7.29
CA VAL A 114 -6.41 8.95 -8.14
C VAL A 114 -6.93 9.33 -9.52
N LEU A 115 -7.86 8.57 -10.08
CA LEU A 115 -8.50 8.92 -11.36
C LEU A 115 -9.40 10.16 -11.25
N ALA A 116 -9.88 10.48 -10.04
CA ALA A 116 -10.66 11.68 -9.76
C ALA A 116 -9.80 12.96 -9.57
N LEU A 117 -8.47 12.82 -9.45
CA LEU A 117 -7.50 13.93 -9.43
C LEU A 117 -7.20 14.44 -10.85
#